data_1d52a0d522dd217ce9d4ef71d552e98b
#
_entry.id   1d52a0d522dd217ce9d4ef71d552e98b
#
_cell.length_a   1.000
_cell.length_b   1.000
_cell.length_c   1.000
_cell.angle_alpha   90.00
_cell.angle_beta   90.00
_cell.angle_gamma   90.00
#
_symmetry.space_group_name_H-M   'P 1'
#
loop_
_entity.id
_entity.type
_entity.pdbx_description
1 polymer ?
#
loop_
_entity_poly.entity_id
_entity_poly.type
_entity_poly.pdbx_seq_one_letter_code
_entity_poly.pdbx_strand_id
1 'polypeptide(L)'
;MHQFFFDFSNAHCYDADGHMFFTVTGDGKPVQKRRYVFSECFAIIAMAEYALASGDMSYAKKALDLFYRTREMLATPGFLPAKTTQTGYSHSITMMFFNVVLVLKKVVDDPEMDAQLAESLRILETKLLSEKYETVLESVDEDGNL
;
A
#
# COMPACT_ATOMS: atom_id res chain seq x y z
N MET A 1 -7.31 -18.69 16.32
CA MET A 1 -7.12 -18.80 14.85
C MET A 1 -6.49 -17.52 14.26
N HIS A 2 -6.94 -16.31 14.64
CA HIS A 2 -6.42 -15.05 14.07
C HIS A 2 -4.94 -14.76 14.40
N GLN A 3 -4.50 -15.03 15.64
CA GLN A 3 -3.11 -14.85 16.05
C GLN A 3 -2.13 -15.67 15.18
N PHE A 4 -2.46 -16.92 14.89
CA PHE A 4 -1.67 -17.80 14.03
C PHE A 4 -1.41 -17.19 12.63
N PHE A 5 -2.40 -16.51 12.04
CA PHE A 5 -2.25 -15.89 10.74
C PHE A 5 -1.21 -14.75 10.76
N PHE A 6 -1.27 -13.89 11.78
CA PHE A 6 -0.31 -12.78 11.92
C PHE A 6 1.08 -13.28 12.30
N ASP A 7 1.19 -14.31 13.15
CA ASP A 7 2.48 -14.92 13.50
C ASP A 7 3.13 -15.55 12.27
N PHE A 8 2.37 -16.27 11.46
CA PHE A 8 2.84 -16.83 10.18
C PHE A 8 3.31 -15.73 9.22
N SER A 9 2.50 -14.69 9.05
CA SER A 9 2.82 -13.57 8.15
C SER A 9 4.11 -12.87 8.59
N ASN A 10 4.27 -12.60 9.87
CA ASN A 10 5.46 -11.96 10.41
C ASN A 10 6.73 -12.82 10.27
N ALA A 11 6.58 -14.15 10.41
CA ALA A 11 7.70 -15.06 10.33
C ALA A 11 8.16 -15.39 8.91
N HIS A 12 7.23 -15.34 7.93
CA HIS A 12 7.47 -15.94 6.62
C HIS A 12 7.17 -15.05 5.41
N CYS A 13 6.42 -13.96 5.59
CA CYS A 13 5.96 -13.18 4.45
C CYS A 13 6.82 -11.95 4.14
N TYR A 14 7.86 -11.68 4.91
CA TYR A 14 8.78 -10.56 4.68
C TYR A 14 10.15 -11.06 4.23
N ASP A 15 10.73 -10.37 3.24
CA ASP A 15 12.10 -10.55 2.84
C ASP A 15 13.05 -9.74 3.74
N ALA A 16 14.35 -9.97 3.61
CA ALA A 16 15.39 -9.30 4.41
C ALA A 16 15.39 -7.76 4.23
N ASP A 17 14.92 -7.25 3.09
CA ASP A 17 14.77 -5.82 2.83
C ASP A 17 13.46 -5.24 3.41
N GLY A 18 12.62 -6.09 4.02
CA GLY A 18 11.35 -5.72 4.61
C GLY A 18 10.18 -5.61 3.62
N HIS A 19 10.41 -5.87 2.33
CA HIS A 19 9.35 -5.99 1.34
C HIS A 19 8.67 -7.35 1.43
N MET A 20 7.34 -7.39 1.28
CA MET A 20 6.59 -8.64 1.40
C MET A 20 6.68 -9.50 0.15
N PHE A 21 6.70 -10.81 0.36
CA PHE A 21 6.46 -11.77 -0.70
C PHE A 21 4.98 -11.72 -1.12
N PHE A 22 4.74 -11.82 -2.42
CA PHE A 22 3.38 -11.95 -2.97
C PHE A 22 2.82 -13.35 -2.69
N THR A 23 3.67 -14.37 -2.74
CA THR A 23 3.29 -15.76 -2.50
C THR A 23 4.37 -16.46 -1.71
N VAL A 24 3.95 -17.21 -0.70
CA VAL A 24 4.76 -18.18 0.06
C VAL A 24 4.05 -19.54 0.05
N THR A 25 4.82 -20.61 0.25
CA THR A 25 4.24 -21.97 0.44
C THR A 25 3.54 -22.08 1.80
N GLY A 26 2.74 -23.12 2.01
CA GLY A 26 2.09 -23.36 3.30
C GLY A 26 3.06 -23.62 4.46
N ASP A 27 4.31 -23.98 4.18
CA ASP A 27 5.41 -24.12 5.14
C ASP A 27 6.31 -22.86 5.22
N GLY A 28 5.88 -21.75 4.59
CA GLY A 28 6.51 -20.44 4.71
C GLY A 28 7.70 -20.18 3.80
N LYS A 29 7.96 -21.00 2.76
CA LYS A 29 9.05 -20.75 1.83
C LYS A 29 8.63 -19.70 0.79
N PRO A 30 9.51 -18.74 0.46
CA PRO A 30 9.24 -17.74 -0.59
C PRO A 30 9.04 -18.40 -1.95
N VAL A 31 7.98 -17.98 -2.66
CA VAL A 31 7.67 -18.43 -4.04
C VAL A 31 7.77 -17.27 -5.02
N GLN A 32 7.19 -16.12 -4.68
CA GLN A 32 7.15 -15.00 -5.58
C GLN A 32 7.24 -13.67 -4.82
N LYS A 33 8.10 -12.79 -5.31
CA LYS A 33 8.17 -11.37 -4.90
C LYS A 33 7.71 -10.50 -6.06
N ARG A 34 6.87 -9.52 -5.78
CA ARG A 34 6.38 -8.58 -6.79
C ARG A 34 7.12 -7.25 -6.66
N ARG A 35 7.07 -6.45 -7.73
CA ARG A 35 7.58 -5.07 -7.77
C ARG A 35 6.53 -4.05 -7.31
N TYR A 36 5.51 -4.48 -6.59
CA TYR A 36 4.40 -3.66 -6.10
C TYR A 36 4.30 -3.82 -4.60
N VAL A 37 3.79 -2.80 -3.95
CA VAL A 37 3.53 -2.75 -2.50
C VAL A 37 2.11 -3.18 -2.13
N PHE A 38 1.42 -3.94 -2.98
CA PHE A 38 0.03 -4.32 -2.70
C PHE A 38 -0.09 -5.34 -1.57
N SER A 39 0.91 -6.21 -1.40
CA SER A 39 0.96 -7.14 -0.26
C SER A 39 1.01 -6.36 1.05
N GLU A 40 1.84 -5.33 1.14
CA GLU A 40 1.93 -4.42 2.28
C GLU A 40 0.62 -3.68 2.50
N CYS A 41 0.01 -3.15 1.45
CA CYS A 41 -1.28 -2.46 1.54
C CYS A 41 -2.38 -3.37 2.13
N PHE A 42 -2.48 -4.60 1.67
CA PHE A 42 -3.43 -5.57 2.22
C PHE A 42 -3.09 -5.97 3.65
N ALA A 43 -1.80 -6.10 4.00
CA ALA A 43 -1.39 -6.37 5.39
C ALA A 43 -1.74 -5.21 6.33
N ILE A 44 -1.57 -3.96 5.89
CA ILE A 44 -1.98 -2.76 6.64
C ILE A 44 -3.50 -2.79 6.89
N ILE A 45 -4.30 -3.02 5.84
CA ILE A 45 -5.76 -3.11 5.95
C ILE A 45 -6.16 -4.23 6.92
N ALA A 46 -5.56 -5.43 6.78
CA ALA A 46 -5.87 -6.56 7.65
C ALA A 46 -5.55 -6.28 9.12
N MET A 47 -4.41 -5.65 9.41
CA MET A 47 -4.02 -5.29 10.78
C MET A 47 -4.94 -4.20 11.36
N ALA A 48 -5.30 -3.18 10.59
CA ALA A 48 -6.19 -2.13 11.04
C ALA A 48 -7.61 -2.64 11.32
N GLU A 49 -8.18 -3.46 10.44
CA GLU A 49 -9.49 -4.08 10.65
C GLU A 49 -9.47 -5.09 11.82
N TYR A 50 -8.35 -5.80 12.00
CA TYR A 50 -8.20 -6.69 13.17
C TYR A 50 -8.12 -5.90 14.48
N ALA A 51 -7.40 -4.77 14.52
CA ALA A 51 -7.37 -3.90 15.68
C ALA A 51 -8.78 -3.42 16.07
N LEU A 52 -9.58 -3.03 15.07
CA LEU A 52 -10.96 -2.61 15.26
C LEU A 52 -11.84 -3.74 15.81
N ALA A 53 -11.70 -4.94 15.23
CA ALA A 53 -12.55 -6.08 15.59
C ALA A 53 -12.18 -6.70 16.94
N SER A 54 -10.88 -6.73 17.30
CA SER A 54 -10.38 -7.35 18.54
C SER A 54 -10.28 -6.39 19.72
N GLY A 55 -10.18 -5.08 19.45
CA GLY A 55 -9.82 -4.06 20.43
C GLY A 55 -8.32 -4.01 20.77
N ASP A 56 -7.50 -4.86 20.15
CA ASP A 56 -6.04 -4.86 20.37
C ASP A 56 -5.37 -3.79 19.49
N MET A 57 -5.22 -2.58 20.04
CA MET A 57 -4.63 -1.44 19.35
C MET A 57 -3.14 -1.58 19.05
N SER A 58 -2.47 -2.62 19.53
CA SER A 58 -1.10 -2.91 19.10
C SER A 58 -1.00 -3.20 17.60
N TYR A 59 -2.07 -3.75 17.00
CA TYR A 59 -2.16 -3.97 15.56
C TYR A 59 -2.39 -2.67 14.77
N ALA A 60 -3.08 -1.69 15.33
CA ALA A 60 -3.20 -0.36 14.72
C ALA A 60 -1.82 0.31 14.60
N LYS A 61 -0.99 0.22 15.65
CA LYS A 61 0.39 0.70 15.61
C LYS A 61 1.23 -0.04 14.55
N LYS A 62 1.16 -1.36 14.48
CA LYS A 62 1.87 -2.15 13.45
C LYS A 62 1.42 -1.77 12.04
N ALA A 63 0.12 -1.53 11.84
CA ALA A 63 -0.43 -1.09 10.55
C ALA A 63 0.12 0.29 10.15
N LEU A 64 0.18 1.23 11.09
CA LEU A 64 0.75 2.55 10.87
C LEU A 64 2.26 2.49 10.56
N ASP A 65 3.01 1.72 11.33
CA ASP A 65 4.46 1.52 11.11
C ASP A 65 4.72 0.92 9.70
N LEU A 66 3.90 -0.06 9.28
CA LEU A 66 4.00 -0.64 7.94
C LEU A 66 3.58 0.35 6.83
N PHE A 67 2.60 1.20 7.08
CA PHE A 67 2.20 2.26 6.15
C PHE A 67 3.36 3.23 5.85
N TYR A 68 4.05 3.71 6.87
CA TYR A 68 5.20 4.60 6.67
C TYR A 68 6.35 3.91 5.94
N ARG A 69 6.66 2.67 6.28
CA ARG A 69 7.66 1.87 5.55
C ARG A 69 7.28 1.68 4.09
N THR A 70 6.01 1.42 3.80
CA THR A 70 5.53 1.24 2.41
C THR A 70 5.67 2.54 1.61
N ARG A 71 5.41 3.68 2.21
CA ARG A 71 5.68 4.99 1.59
C ARG A 71 7.17 5.19 1.31
N GLU A 72 8.02 4.85 2.25
CA GLU A 72 9.48 4.92 2.09
C GLU A 72 9.97 4.03 0.94
N MET A 73 9.47 2.79 0.84
CA MET A 73 9.77 1.88 -0.27
C MET A 73 9.44 2.49 -1.63
N LEU A 74 8.29 3.15 -1.76
CA LEU A 74 7.88 3.83 -3.00
C LEU A 74 8.71 5.08 -3.29
N ALA A 75 9.12 5.81 -2.26
CA ALA A 75 9.90 7.03 -2.39
C ALA A 75 11.39 6.78 -2.63
N THR A 76 11.89 5.57 -2.33
CA THR A 76 13.32 5.24 -2.45
C THR A 76 13.65 4.81 -3.88
N PRO A 77 14.44 5.59 -4.63
CA PRO A 77 14.81 5.25 -6.00
C PRO A 77 15.49 3.89 -6.08
N GLY A 78 14.98 3.03 -6.98
CA GLY A 78 15.55 1.70 -7.23
C GLY A 78 15.23 0.64 -6.17
N PHE A 79 14.51 0.96 -5.09
CA PHE A 79 14.06 -0.05 -4.11
C PHE A 79 13.10 -1.05 -4.75
N LEU A 80 12.08 -0.57 -5.44
CA LEU A 80 11.21 -1.41 -6.25
C LEU A 80 11.71 -1.44 -7.70
N PRO A 81 11.88 -2.63 -8.31
CA PRO A 81 12.25 -2.72 -9.71
C PRO A 81 11.23 -2.02 -10.60
N ALA A 82 11.69 -1.16 -11.50
CA ALA A 82 10.81 -0.46 -12.43
C ALA A 82 10.03 -1.46 -13.32
N LYS A 83 8.73 -1.21 -13.51
CA LYS A 83 7.88 -1.98 -14.43
C LYS A 83 8.05 -1.50 -15.87
N THR A 84 8.26 -0.20 -16.04
CA THR A 84 8.42 0.49 -17.32
C THR A 84 9.56 1.48 -17.21
N THR A 85 10.02 1.99 -18.34
CA THR A 85 10.98 3.11 -18.39
C THR A 85 10.30 4.47 -18.21
N GLN A 86 8.98 4.51 -18.24
CA GLN A 86 8.18 5.72 -18.05
C GLN A 86 7.93 5.95 -16.55
N THR A 87 8.26 7.13 -16.09
CA THR A 87 7.89 7.65 -14.76
C THR A 87 6.53 8.34 -14.86
N GLY A 88 5.81 8.44 -13.74
CA GLY A 88 4.53 9.13 -13.70
C GLY A 88 3.57 8.60 -12.65
N TYR A 89 2.29 8.79 -12.89
CA TYR A 89 1.22 8.46 -11.94
C TYR A 89 0.46 7.21 -12.36
N SER A 90 0.08 6.40 -11.37
CA SER A 90 -0.71 5.19 -11.58
C SER A 90 -1.99 5.23 -10.74
N HIS A 91 -3.13 5.02 -11.39
CA HIS A 91 -4.42 4.90 -10.72
C HIS A 91 -4.42 3.79 -9.66
N SER A 92 -3.83 2.65 -9.96
CA SER A 92 -3.82 1.51 -9.05
C SER A 92 -3.11 1.80 -7.72
N ILE A 93 -1.99 2.52 -7.74
CA ILE A 93 -1.27 2.94 -6.52
C ILE A 93 -2.06 4.02 -5.79
N THR A 94 -2.57 5.02 -6.50
CA THR A 94 -3.37 6.11 -5.92
C THR A 94 -4.62 5.56 -5.22
N MET A 95 -5.35 4.66 -5.87
CA MET A 95 -6.53 3.99 -5.32
C MET A 95 -6.20 3.15 -4.08
N MET A 96 -5.10 2.39 -4.11
CA MET A 96 -4.71 1.55 -2.98
C MET A 96 -4.37 2.38 -1.75
N PHE A 97 -3.59 3.45 -1.91
CA PHE A 97 -3.26 4.34 -0.79
C PHE A 97 -4.50 5.07 -0.25
N PHE A 98 -5.40 5.48 -1.11
CA PHE A 98 -6.67 6.05 -0.69
C PHE A 98 -7.45 5.08 0.22
N ASN A 99 -7.59 3.81 -0.19
CA ASN A 99 -8.28 2.79 0.60
C ASN A 99 -7.55 2.47 1.92
N VAL A 100 -6.23 2.30 1.88
CA VAL A 100 -5.41 2.03 3.07
C VAL A 100 -5.63 3.12 4.12
N VAL A 101 -5.59 4.38 3.70
CA VAL A 101 -5.75 5.52 4.62
C VAL A 101 -7.16 5.59 5.19
N LEU A 102 -8.20 5.35 4.38
CA LEU A 102 -9.58 5.31 4.88
C LEU A 102 -9.77 4.26 5.97
N VAL A 103 -9.10 3.11 5.86
CA VAL A 103 -9.17 2.06 6.88
C VAL A 103 -8.33 2.43 8.10
N LEU A 104 -7.11 2.95 7.93
CA LEU A 104 -6.25 3.40 9.02
C LEU A 104 -6.90 4.48 9.88
N LYS A 105 -7.58 5.43 9.28
CA LYS A 105 -8.30 6.52 10.01
C LYS A 105 -9.37 6.02 10.99
N LYS A 106 -9.81 4.78 10.88
CA LYS A 106 -10.74 4.18 11.85
C LYS A 106 -10.06 3.85 13.18
N VAL A 107 -8.73 3.67 13.19
CA VAL A 107 -7.97 3.13 14.33
C VAL A 107 -6.76 3.96 14.73
N VAL A 108 -6.38 4.96 13.94
CA VAL A 108 -5.28 5.89 14.26
C VAL A 108 -5.73 7.33 14.07
N ASP A 109 -5.23 8.20 14.92
CA ASP A 109 -5.37 9.66 14.81
C ASP A 109 -3.99 10.24 14.45
N ASP A 110 -3.75 10.37 13.14
CA ASP A 110 -2.47 10.82 12.59
C ASP A 110 -2.77 11.82 11.45
N PRO A 111 -2.28 13.07 11.53
CA PRO A 111 -2.55 14.13 10.56
C PRO A 111 -2.04 13.80 9.14
N GLU A 112 -1.02 12.94 9.02
CA GLU A 112 -0.52 12.47 7.71
C GLU A 112 -1.59 11.71 6.91
N MET A 113 -2.59 11.13 7.59
CA MET A 113 -3.69 10.43 6.91
C MET A 113 -4.52 11.40 6.07
N ASP A 114 -4.83 12.58 6.59
CA ASP A 114 -5.57 13.59 5.83
C ASP A 114 -4.74 14.17 4.67
N ALA A 115 -3.45 14.40 4.91
CA ALA A 115 -2.53 14.84 3.88
C ALA A 115 -2.42 13.81 2.73
N GLN A 116 -2.34 12.52 3.06
CA GLN A 116 -2.28 11.46 2.07
C GLN A 116 -3.60 11.32 1.27
N LEU A 117 -4.75 11.47 1.92
CA LEU A 117 -6.04 11.50 1.22
C LEU A 117 -6.12 12.68 0.25
N ALA A 118 -5.77 13.88 0.71
CA ALA A 118 -5.76 15.07 -0.11
C ALA A 118 -4.84 14.92 -1.34
N GLU A 119 -3.65 14.36 -1.14
CA GLU A 119 -2.71 14.10 -2.24
C GLU A 119 -3.23 13.06 -3.23
N SER A 120 -3.84 11.97 -2.74
CA SER A 120 -4.45 10.96 -3.61
C SER A 120 -5.59 11.55 -4.46
N LEU A 121 -6.44 12.39 -3.87
CA LEU A 121 -7.51 13.10 -4.60
C LEU A 121 -6.93 14.08 -5.61
N ARG A 122 -5.92 14.86 -5.21
CA ARG A 122 -5.25 15.81 -6.11
C ARG A 122 -4.67 15.09 -7.34
N ILE A 123 -3.97 13.98 -7.16
CA ILE A 123 -3.42 13.17 -8.27
C ILE A 123 -4.55 12.68 -9.16
N LEU A 124 -5.62 12.15 -8.59
CA LEU A 124 -6.76 11.65 -9.34
C LEU A 124 -7.37 12.76 -10.21
N GLU A 125 -7.65 13.92 -9.63
CA GLU A 125 -8.33 15.02 -10.30
C GLU A 125 -7.44 15.74 -11.32
N THR A 126 -6.15 15.94 -10.98
CA THR A 126 -5.27 16.79 -11.81
C THR A 126 -4.41 16.02 -12.81
N LYS A 127 -4.23 14.72 -12.62
CA LYS A 127 -3.34 13.89 -13.45
C LYS A 127 -4.08 12.74 -14.14
N LEU A 128 -4.95 12.05 -13.44
CA LEU A 128 -5.55 10.81 -13.95
C LEU A 128 -6.94 11.00 -14.56
N LEU A 129 -7.70 12.03 -14.15
CA LEU A 129 -9.00 12.32 -14.72
C LEU A 129 -8.84 12.99 -16.10
N SER A 130 -9.36 12.33 -17.13
CA SER A 130 -9.30 12.84 -18.50
C SER A 130 -10.67 13.34 -18.95
N GLU A 131 -10.80 14.64 -19.14
CA GLU A 131 -12.01 15.24 -19.75
C GLU A 131 -12.19 14.77 -21.20
N LYS A 132 -11.10 14.61 -21.94
CA LYS A 132 -11.13 14.17 -23.34
C LYS A 132 -11.75 12.78 -23.51
N TYR A 133 -11.48 11.86 -22.59
CA TYR A 133 -11.96 10.49 -22.64
C TYR A 133 -13.11 10.21 -21.68
N GLU A 134 -13.51 11.22 -20.88
CA GLU A 134 -14.54 11.12 -19.84
C GLU A 134 -14.32 9.93 -18.88
N THR A 135 -13.05 9.72 -18.50
CA THR A 135 -12.65 8.56 -17.69
C THR A 135 -11.41 8.85 -16.82
N VAL A 136 -11.16 7.98 -15.86
CA VAL A 136 -9.90 7.95 -15.12
C VAL A 136 -8.92 7.05 -15.86
N LEU A 137 -7.74 7.57 -16.18
CA LEU A 137 -6.68 6.85 -16.88
C LEU A 137 -5.93 5.90 -15.92
N GLU A 138 -5.50 4.75 -16.40
CA GLU A 138 -4.76 3.78 -15.60
C GLU A 138 -3.35 4.27 -15.23
N SER A 139 -2.68 4.92 -16.18
CA SER A 139 -1.36 5.49 -15.98
C SER A 139 -1.12 6.66 -16.92
N VAL A 140 -0.33 7.63 -16.46
CA VAL A 140 0.11 8.79 -17.22
C VAL A 140 1.55 9.11 -16.85
N ASP A 141 2.25 9.87 -17.70
CA ASP A 141 3.56 10.42 -17.37
C ASP A 141 3.48 11.53 -16.28
N GLU A 142 4.61 12.13 -15.92
CA GLU A 142 4.67 13.19 -14.90
C GLU A 142 3.88 14.44 -15.27
N ASP A 143 3.69 14.69 -16.58
CA ASP A 143 2.91 15.81 -17.10
C ASP A 143 1.42 15.49 -17.21
N GLY A 144 1.02 14.24 -17.06
CA GLY A 144 -0.36 13.76 -17.18
C GLY A 144 -0.73 13.30 -18.59
N ASN A 145 0.25 13.02 -19.47
CA ASN A 145 0.00 12.49 -20.80
C ASN A 145 -0.04 10.95 -20.80
N LEU A 146 -0.75 10.37 -21.80
CA LEU A 146 -0.77 8.93 -22.07
C LEU A 146 0.52 8.45 -22.71
#